data_2263a6662fbee45435bd3cb5f7a4e5f6
#
_entry.id   2263a6662fbee45435bd3cb5f7a4e5f6
#
_cell.length_a   1.000
_cell.length_b   1.000
_cell.length_c   1.000
_cell.angle_alpha   90.00
_cell.angle_beta   90.00
_cell.angle_gamma   90.00
#
_symmetry.space_group_name_H-M   'P 1'
#
loop_
_entity.id
_entity.type
_entity.pdbx_description
1 polymer ?
#
loop_
_entity_poly.entity_id
_entity_poly.type
_entity_poly.pdbx_seq_one_letter_code
_entity_poly.pdbx_strand_id
1 'polypeptide(L)'
;VLAMQFTQEGQMPAFNAEIVLPALEAHYGIKRTDRAAIFFAEHEMADEEHSSRQLALAAKYLTNDELRDRAAVVAEEMCKLRWGCTSDTYRKEHLKEWDEQPPGVK
;
A
#
# COMPACT_ATOMS: atom_id res chain seq x y z
N VAL A 1 5.69 -7.96 -12.10
CA VAL A 1 6.02 -6.59 -11.69
C VAL A 1 4.79 -5.69 -11.76
N LEU A 2 4.15 -5.50 -12.93
CA LEU A 2 3.01 -4.57 -13.09
C LEU A 2 1.84 -4.86 -12.13
N ALA A 3 1.45 -6.14 -11.97
CA ALA A 3 0.38 -6.52 -11.04
C ALA A 3 0.73 -6.19 -9.59
N MET A 4 1.98 -6.40 -9.20
CA MET A 4 2.49 -6.07 -7.88
C MET A 4 2.45 -4.56 -7.60
N GLN A 5 2.98 -3.76 -8.53
CA GLN A 5 3.00 -2.31 -8.40
C GLN A 5 1.59 -1.70 -8.38
N PHE A 6 0.72 -2.13 -9.31
CA PHE A 6 -0.67 -1.70 -9.34
C PHE A 6 -1.40 -1.97 -8.03
N THR A 7 -1.22 -3.16 -7.46
CA THR A 7 -1.86 -3.53 -6.19
C THR A 7 -1.37 -2.64 -5.05
N GLN A 8 -0.09 -2.31 -5.02
CA GLN A 8 0.48 -1.47 -3.98
C GLN A 8 0.07 0.00 -4.13
N GLU A 9 0.25 0.58 -5.30
CA GLU A 9 -0.01 2.00 -5.54
C GLU A 9 -1.50 2.32 -5.72
N GLY A 10 -2.29 1.39 -6.26
CA GLY A 10 -3.72 1.59 -6.48
C GLY A 10 -4.57 1.75 -5.21
N GLN A 11 -4.07 1.33 -4.06
CA GLN A 11 -4.74 1.51 -2.77
C GLN A 11 -4.35 2.81 -2.07
N MET A 12 -3.20 3.38 -2.40
CA MET A 12 -2.62 4.49 -1.65
C MET A 12 -3.41 5.80 -1.73
N PRO A 13 -4.00 6.19 -2.87
CA PRO A 13 -4.78 7.42 -2.94
C PRO A 13 -5.91 7.47 -1.91
N ALA A 14 -6.78 6.47 -1.89
CA ALA A 14 -7.87 6.39 -0.92
C ALA A 14 -7.37 6.25 0.52
N PHE A 15 -6.34 5.42 0.74
CA PHE A 15 -5.76 5.24 2.07
C PHE A 15 -5.16 6.54 2.62
N ASN A 16 -4.44 7.30 1.81
CA ASN A 16 -3.87 8.58 2.22
C ASN A 16 -4.96 9.63 2.47
N ALA A 17 -5.94 9.74 1.56
CA ALA A 17 -7.00 10.74 1.66
C ALA A 17 -7.96 10.51 2.82
N GLU A 18 -8.35 9.25 3.03
CA GLU A 18 -9.44 8.90 3.94
C GLU A 18 -8.96 8.50 5.35
N ILE A 19 -7.72 8.04 5.46
CA ILE A 19 -7.20 7.51 6.73
C ILE A 19 -5.97 8.28 7.21
N VAL A 20 -4.89 8.34 6.43
CA VAL A 20 -3.61 8.86 6.93
C VAL A 20 -3.67 10.35 7.18
N LEU A 21 -4.09 11.14 6.20
CA LEU A 21 -4.12 12.60 6.33
C LEU A 21 -5.10 13.07 7.43
N PRO A 22 -6.33 12.53 7.52
CA PRO A 22 -7.22 12.85 8.65
C PRO A 22 -6.65 12.44 10.01
N ALA A 23 -5.98 11.29 10.10
CA ALA A 23 -5.38 10.83 11.35
C ALA A 23 -4.20 11.72 11.77
N LEU A 24 -3.36 12.16 10.84
CA LEU A 24 -2.27 13.11 11.12
C LEU A 24 -2.81 14.41 11.68
N GLU A 25 -3.88 14.93 11.13
CA GLU A 25 -4.49 16.16 11.64
C GLU A 25 -5.14 15.94 13.02
N ALA A 26 -5.94 14.89 13.18
CA ALA A 26 -6.67 14.63 14.40
C ALA A 26 -5.77 14.31 15.61
N HIS A 27 -4.69 13.55 15.41
CA HIS A 27 -3.85 13.06 16.50
C HIS A 27 -2.56 13.83 16.72
N TYR A 28 -2.06 14.52 15.68
CA TYR A 28 -0.77 15.20 15.74
C TYR A 28 -0.87 16.68 15.36
N GLY A 29 -2.04 17.18 14.94
CA GLY A 29 -2.21 18.55 14.49
C GLY A 29 -1.48 18.89 13.18
N ILE A 30 -1.06 17.87 12.43
CA ILE A 30 -0.34 18.02 11.16
C ILE A 30 -1.36 18.15 10.04
N LYS A 31 -1.45 19.33 9.47
CA LYS A 31 -2.38 19.61 8.37
C LYS A 31 -1.85 19.07 7.05
N ARG A 32 -2.76 18.78 6.11
CA ARG A 32 -2.43 18.35 4.74
C ARG A 32 -1.42 19.24 4.03
N THR A 33 -1.42 20.54 4.31
CA THR A 33 -0.52 21.53 3.71
C THR A 33 0.84 21.64 4.40
N ASP A 34 1.01 20.97 5.52
CA ASP A 34 2.27 21.01 6.26
C ASP A 34 3.34 20.18 5.58
N ARG A 35 4.59 20.61 5.70
CA ARG A 35 5.74 19.90 5.14
C ARG A 35 5.81 18.45 5.59
N ALA A 36 5.39 18.14 6.82
CA ALA A 36 5.38 16.80 7.36
C ALA A 36 4.35 15.87 6.69
N ALA A 37 3.30 16.43 6.08
CA ALA A 37 2.26 15.68 5.39
C ALA A 37 2.47 15.60 3.86
N ILE A 38 3.46 16.32 3.31
CA ILE A 38 3.61 16.49 1.85
C ILE A 38 3.76 15.17 1.12
N PHE A 39 4.47 14.21 1.70
CA PHE A 39 4.63 12.87 1.12
C PHE A 39 3.28 12.21 0.86
N PHE A 40 2.39 12.20 1.86
CA PHE A 40 1.09 11.57 1.75
C PHE A 40 0.15 12.33 0.82
N ALA A 41 0.19 13.66 0.86
CA ALA A 41 -0.62 14.52 0.00
C ALA A 41 -0.23 14.41 -1.48
N GLU A 42 1.05 14.34 -1.78
CA GLU A 42 1.54 14.17 -3.15
C GLU A 42 1.26 12.76 -3.69
N HIS A 43 1.44 11.71 -2.87
CA HIS A 43 1.17 10.34 -3.29
C HIS A 43 -0.32 10.03 -3.49
N GLU A 44 -1.21 10.80 -2.91
CA GLU A 44 -2.64 10.69 -3.23
C GLU A 44 -2.90 10.94 -4.72
N MET A 45 -2.28 11.95 -5.31
CA MET A 45 -2.46 12.29 -6.73
C MET A 45 -1.54 11.48 -7.64
N ALA A 46 -0.27 11.33 -7.27
CA ALA A 46 0.72 10.64 -8.09
C ALA A 46 0.39 9.15 -8.26
N ASP A 47 -0.04 8.49 -7.19
CA ASP A 47 -0.35 7.06 -7.24
C ASP A 47 -1.63 6.77 -8.02
N GLU A 48 -2.57 7.70 -8.11
CA GLU A 48 -3.73 7.58 -8.99
C GLU A 48 -3.30 7.52 -10.47
N GLU A 49 -2.41 8.41 -10.88
CA GLU A 49 -1.87 8.42 -12.24
C GLU A 49 -1.01 7.19 -12.51
N HIS A 50 -0.12 6.82 -11.57
CA HIS A 50 0.75 5.66 -11.69
C HIS A 50 -0.06 4.36 -11.79
N SER A 51 -1.05 4.15 -10.94
CA SER A 51 -1.87 2.96 -10.96
C SER A 51 -2.70 2.83 -12.23
N SER A 52 -3.24 3.94 -12.75
CA SER A 52 -3.96 3.97 -14.03
C SER A 52 -3.07 3.59 -15.20
N ARG A 53 -1.84 4.08 -15.24
CA ARG A 53 -0.86 3.72 -16.27
C ARG A 53 -0.44 2.26 -16.16
N GLN A 54 -0.22 1.76 -14.96
CA GLN A 54 0.14 0.36 -14.72
C GLN A 54 -0.98 -0.59 -15.13
N LEU A 55 -2.24 -0.24 -14.85
CA LEU A 55 -3.39 -1.01 -15.28
C LEU A 55 -3.51 -1.05 -16.81
N ALA A 56 -3.30 0.07 -17.48
CA ALA A 56 -3.31 0.15 -18.94
C ALA A 56 -2.20 -0.72 -19.56
N LEU A 57 -0.99 -0.69 -18.96
CA LEU A 57 0.11 -1.55 -19.39
C LEU A 57 -0.18 -3.03 -19.14
N ALA A 58 -0.74 -3.36 -17.98
CA ALA A 58 -1.15 -4.73 -17.67
C ALA A 58 -2.18 -5.24 -18.67
N ALA A 59 -3.20 -4.45 -19.00
CA ALA A 59 -4.19 -4.80 -20.02
C ALA A 59 -3.57 -5.06 -21.40
N LYS A 60 -2.50 -4.33 -21.75
CA LYS A 60 -1.77 -4.50 -23.00
C LYS A 60 -0.96 -5.80 -23.05
N TYR A 61 -0.35 -6.20 -21.94
CA TYR A 61 0.59 -7.33 -21.90
C TYR A 61 0.00 -8.62 -21.35
N LEU A 62 -1.14 -8.60 -20.67
CA LEU A 62 -1.85 -9.78 -20.21
C LEU A 62 -2.71 -10.36 -21.34
N THR A 63 -2.06 -10.92 -22.34
CA THR A 63 -2.68 -11.32 -23.62
C THR A 63 -3.37 -12.66 -23.62
N ASN A 64 -3.16 -13.50 -22.59
CA ASN A 64 -3.78 -14.79 -22.45
C ASN A 64 -4.23 -15.07 -21.00
N ASP A 65 -5.02 -16.11 -20.82
CA ASP A 65 -5.62 -16.42 -19.52
C ASP A 65 -4.58 -16.85 -18.49
N GLU A 66 -3.54 -17.58 -18.89
CA GLU A 66 -2.45 -17.94 -17.98
C GLU A 66 -1.75 -16.72 -17.36
N LEU A 67 -1.45 -15.71 -18.18
CA LEU A 67 -0.85 -14.47 -17.69
C LEU A 67 -1.80 -13.70 -16.78
N ARG A 68 -3.09 -13.70 -17.08
CA ARG A 68 -4.11 -13.04 -16.25
C ARG A 68 -4.26 -13.73 -14.90
N ASP A 69 -4.32 -15.05 -14.89
CA ASP A 69 -4.40 -15.85 -13.67
C ASP A 69 -3.16 -15.66 -12.79
N ARG A 70 -1.97 -15.65 -13.37
CA ARG A 70 -0.73 -15.36 -12.65
C ARG A 70 -0.71 -13.93 -12.09
N ALA A 71 -1.20 -12.96 -12.84
CA ALA A 71 -1.29 -11.57 -12.36
C ALA A 71 -2.27 -11.45 -11.19
N ALA A 72 -3.40 -12.15 -11.23
CA ALA A 72 -4.37 -12.17 -10.14
C ALA A 72 -3.77 -12.80 -8.86
N VAL A 73 -3.04 -13.90 -8.98
CA VAL A 73 -2.33 -14.52 -7.84
C VAL A 73 -1.30 -13.57 -7.26
N VAL A 74 -0.50 -12.90 -8.09
CA VAL A 74 0.49 -11.91 -7.62
C VAL A 74 -0.18 -10.74 -6.89
N ALA A 75 -1.29 -10.24 -7.41
CA ALA A 75 -2.05 -9.16 -6.77
C ALA A 75 -2.57 -9.60 -5.39
N GLU A 76 -3.14 -10.79 -5.29
CA GLU A 76 -3.62 -11.34 -4.02
C GLU A 76 -2.49 -11.53 -3.00
N GLU A 77 -1.36 -12.09 -3.40
CA GLU A 77 -0.20 -12.29 -2.52
C GLU A 77 0.40 -10.95 -2.05
N MET A 78 0.42 -9.94 -2.89
CA MET A 78 0.85 -8.59 -2.50
C MET A 78 -0.10 -7.96 -1.47
N CYS A 79 -1.41 -8.14 -1.61
CA CYS A 79 -2.38 -7.70 -0.60
C CYS A 79 -2.14 -8.40 0.75
N LYS A 80 -1.90 -9.72 0.74
CA LYS A 80 -1.61 -10.50 1.95
C LYS A 80 -0.32 -10.04 2.63
N LEU A 81 0.75 -9.82 1.86
CA LEU A 81 2.03 -9.32 2.38
C LEU A 81 1.88 -7.94 3.01
N ARG A 82 1.17 -7.03 2.36
CA ARG A 82 0.91 -5.69 2.88
C ARG A 82 0.09 -5.74 4.16
N TRP A 83 -0.96 -6.54 4.18
CA TRP A 83 -1.79 -6.76 5.37
C TRP A 83 -0.95 -7.30 6.54
N GLY A 84 -0.12 -8.31 6.28
CA GLY A 84 0.79 -8.87 7.28
C GLY A 84 1.75 -7.83 7.84
N CYS A 85 2.41 -7.08 6.98
CA CYS A 85 3.35 -6.02 7.38
C CYS A 85 2.68 -4.95 8.25
N THR A 86 1.50 -4.48 7.85
CA THR A 86 0.75 -3.46 8.62
C THR A 86 0.28 -4.02 9.95
N SER A 87 -0.22 -5.26 9.98
CA SER A 87 -0.68 -5.93 11.20
C SER A 87 0.47 -6.15 12.18
N ASP A 88 1.63 -6.56 11.70
CA ASP A 88 2.81 -6.77 12.53
C ASP A 88 3.32 -5.45 13.12
N THR A 89 3.31 -4.38 12.34
CA THR A 89 3.65 -3.04 12.84
C THR A 89 2.69 -2.61 13.94
N TYR A 90 1.38 -2.82 13.75
CA TYR A 90 0.38 -2.50 14.75
C TYR A 90 0.58 -3.30 16.06
N ARG A 91 0.78 -4.59 15.95
CA ARG A 91 1.05 -5.46 17.12
C ARG A 91 2.28 -5.01 17.88
N LYS A 92 3.34 -4.70 17.16
CA LYS A 92 4.59 -4.21 17.74
C LYS A 92 4.44 -2.91 18.49
N GLU A 93 3.95 -1.91 17.78
CA GLU A 93 4.02 -0.53 18.27
C GLU A 93 2.89 -0.21 19.26
N HIS A 94 1.71 -0.76 19.05
CA HIS A 94 0.55 -0.49 19.89
C HIS A 94 0.26 -1.56 20.93
N LEU A 95 0.27 -2.84 20.55
CA LEU A 95 -0.05 -3.92 21.48
C LEU A 95 1.16 -4.39 22.28
N LYS A 96 2.38 -3.99 21.89
CA LYS A 96 3.64 -4.39 22.56
C LYS A 96 3.83 -5.92 22.63
N GLU A 97 3.31 -6.65 21.64
CA GLU A 97 3.37 -8.11 21.52
C GLU A 97 4.72 -8.61 20.96
N TRP A 98 5.83 -8.01 21.40
CA TRP A 98 7.14 -8.28 20.81
C TRP A 98 7.98 -9.32 21.54
N ASP A 99 7.43 -10.07 22.44
CA ASP A 99 8.22 -11.01 23.24
C ASP A 99 8.66 -12.27 22.48
N GLU A 100 8.18 -12.45 21.23
CA GLU A 100 8.62 -13.55 20.37
C GLU A 100 9.29 -13.01 19.10
N GLN A 101 10.57 -13.27 18.95
CA GLN A 101 11.26 -13.02 17.68
C GLN A 101 10.69 -13.91 16.59
N PRO A 102 10.50 -13.38 15.36
CA PRO A 102 10.09 -14.21 14.23
C PRO A 102 11.03 -15.40 14.07
N PRO A 103 10.53 -16.58 13.72
CA PRO A 103 11.37 -17.74 13.46
C PRO A 103 12.47 -17.43 12.45
N GLY A 104 13.72 -17.66 12.82
CA GLY A 104 14.87 -17.44 11.93
C GLY A 104 15.58 -16.10 12.10
N VAL A 105 15.11 -15.19 12.94
CA VAL A 105 15.86 -13.98 13.33
C VAL A 105 16.61 -14.25 14.63
N LYS A 106 17.90 -14.35 14.52
CA LYS A 106 18.80 -14.42 15.68
C LYS A 106 19.37 -13.05 16.00
#